data_afb5a584a95e61f6222b832ad6c5c435
#
_entry.id   afb5a584a95e61f6222b832ad6c5c435
#
_cell.length_a   1.000
_cell.length_b   1.000
_cell.length_c   1.000
_cell.angle_alpha   90.00
_cell.angle_beta   90.00
_cell.angle_gamma   90.00
#
_symmetry.space_group_name_H-M   'P 1'
#
loop_
_entity.id
_entity.type
_entity.pdbx_description
1 polymer ?
#
loop_
_entity_poly.entity_id
_entity_poly.type
_entity_poly.pdbx_seq_one_letter_code
_entity_poly.pdbx_strand_id
1 'polypeptide(L)'
;VMEGGNAVVIPNSEGARTTPSVVGFAKNGERLIGSTAKRQAVTNADRTVSSIKRHMGSDYKVDIDGKKYTPQEISAMILQKLKADAEGYLGEKVTEAVITVPAYFTDAQRQATKDAGQIAGLTVKRIINEPTAAALSYGIDKEADQKVMVYDLGGGTFDVSIIEMGDGVTEVLATAGNNHLGGDDFDERVI
;
A
#
# COMPACT_ATOMS: atom_id res chain seq x y z
N VAL A 1 -3.96 3.54 -12.79
CA VAL A 1 -5.00 3.06 -13.72
C VAL A 1 -4.37 2.68 -15.05
N MET A 2 -5.11 1.94 -15.88
CA MET A 2 -4.67 1.63 -17.25
C MET A 2 -5.38 2.54 -18.24
N GLU A 3 -4.63 3.30 -19.03
CA GLU A 3 -5.15 4.17 -20.09
C GLU A 3 -4.41 3.88 -21.39
N GLY A 4 -5.13 3.59 -22.46
CA GLY A 4 -4.54 3.30 -23.78
C GLY A 4 -3.51 2.16 -23.76
N GLY A 5 -3.66 1.18 -22.87
CA GLY A 5 -2.71 0.07 -22.70
C GLY A 5 -1.48 0.38 -21.84
N ASN A 6 -1.37 1.59 -21.30
CA ASN A 6 -0.26 2.00 -20.45
C ASN A 6 -0.71 2.21 -18.99
N ALA A 7 0.17 1.90 -18.04
CA ALA A 7 -0.05 2.22 -16.64
C ALA A 7 0.20 3.73 -16.39
N VAL A 8 -0.79 4.41 -15.83
CA VAL A 8 -0.75 5.86 -15.57
C VAL A 8 -0.96 6.13 -14.09
N VAL A 9 -0.10 6.96 -13.50
CA VAL A 9 -0.28 7.46 -12.13
C VAL A 9 -1.27 8.62 -12.18
N ILE A 10 -2.43 8.44 -11.56
CA ILE A 10 -3.47 9.47 -11.46
C ILE A 10 -3.33 10.30 -10.19
N PRO A 11 -3.80 11.55 -10.18
CA PRO A 11 -3.98 12.30 -8.93
C PRO A 11 -5.16 11.73 -8.13
N ASN A 12 -5.09 11.84 -6.81
CA ASN A 12 -6.25 11.62 -5.94
C ASN A 12 -7.17 12.86 -5.96
N SER A 13 -8.30 12.80 -5.26
CA SER A 13 -9.28 13.90 -5.17
C SER A 13 -8.70 15.20 -4.54
N GLU A 14 -7.54 15.13 -3.91
CA GLU A 14 -6.82 16.27 -3.33
C GLU A 14 -5.72 16.80 -4.26
N GLY A 15 -5.59 16.25 -5.47
CA GLY A 15 -4.59 16.63 -6.47
C GLY A 15 -3.20 16.02 -6.27
N ALA A 16 -3.00 15.19 -5.23
CA ALA A 16 -1.73 14.54 -4.96
C ALA A 16 -1.62 13.20 -5.71
N ARG A 17 -0.40 12.82 -6.10
CA ARG A 17 -0.12 11.53 -6.74
C ARG A 17 0.14 10.38 -5.75
N THR A 18 0.14 10.68 -4.47
CA THR A 18 0.27 9.72 -3.37
C THR A 18 -0.81 9.96 -2.34
N THR A 19 -1.25 8.90 -1.68
CA THR A 19 -2.24 8.97 -0.59
C THR A 19 -1.62 8.33 0.66
N PRO A 20 -1.42 9.08 1.75
CA PRO A 20 -0.92 8.52 3.00
C PRO A 20 -1.79 7.37 3.49
N SER A 21 -1.16 6.27 3.92
CA SER A 21 -1.86 5.10 4.49
C SER A 21 -2.26 5.36 5.94
N VAL A 22 -3.09 6.37 6.15
CA VAL A 22 -3.58 6.82 7.46
C VAL A 22 -5.11 6.86 7.44
N VAL A 23 -5.73 6.31 8.50
CA VAL A 23 -7.17 6.31 8.69
C VAL A 23 -7.49 6.97 10.03
N GLY A 24 -8.34 7.99 10.02
CA GLY A 24 -8.82 8.68 11.21
C GLY A 24 -10.33 8.51 11.38
N PHE A 25 -10.78 8.43 12.62
CA PHE A 25 -12.20 8.37 12.97
C PHE A 25 -12.56 9.66 13.70
N ALA A 26 -13.31 10.53 13.03
CA ALA A 26 -13.75 11.79 13.61
C ALA A 26 -14.85 11.55 14.67
N LYS A 27 -15.00 12.48 15.62
CA LYS A 27 -15.99 12.37 16.71
C LYS A 27 -17.45 12.29 16.21
N ASN A 28 -17.73 12.83 15.02
CA ASN A 28 -19.03 12.76 14.36
C ASN A 28 -19.28 11.44 13.61
N GLY A 29 -18.34 10.47 13.69
CA GLY A 29 -18.43 9.18 13.01
C GLY A 29 -17.92 9.18 11.56
N GLU A 30 -17.46 10.32 11.05
CA GLU A 30 -16.86 10.42 9.72
C GLU A 30 -15.50 9.70 9.68
N ARG A 31 -15.23 9.01 8.57
CA ARG A 31 -13.91 8.40 8.29
C ARG A 31 -13.08 9.36 7.46
N LEU A 32 -11.92 9.69 7.98
CA LEU A 32 -10.90 10.47 7.30
C LEU A 32 -9.83 9.53 6.78
N ILE A 33 -9.40 9.68 5.54
CA ILE A 33 -8.38 8.80 4.94
C ILE A 33 -7.37 9.66 4.20
N GLY A 34 -6.10 9.27 4.26
CA GLY A 34 -5.03 9.95 3.54
C GLY A 34 -4.57 11.23 4.26
N SER A 35 -4.38 12.29 3.50
CA SER A 35 -3.84 13.56 4.02
C SER A 35 -4.74 14.22 5.05
N THR A 36 -6.06 14.10 4.92
CA THR A 36 -7.02 14.61 5.91
C THR A 36 -6.87 13.90 7.25
N ALA A 37 -6.72 12.57 7.25
CA ALA A 37 -6.44 11.79 8.45
C ALA A 37 -5.08 12.16 9.06
N LYS A 38 -4.03 12.28 8.23
CA LYS A 38 -2.68 12.61 8.68
C LYS A 38 -2.62 13.99 9.35
N ARG A 39 -3.28 15.02 8.78
CA ARG A 39 -3.26 16.39 9.33
C ARG A 39 -3.86 16.51 10.73
N GLN A 40 -4.85 15.68 11.08
CA GLN A 40 -5.50 15.73 12.39
C GLN A 40 -4.95 14.68 13.38
N ALA A 41 -3.96 13.88 12.99
CA ALA A 41 -3.45 12.76 13.79
C ALA A 41 -2.97 13.19 15.19
N VAL A 42 -2.28 14.34 15.29
CA VAL A 42 -1.78 14.85 16.58
C VAL A 42 -2.91 15.19 17.56
N THR A 43 -4.01 15.76 17.05
CA THR A 43 -5.15 16.19 17.88
C THR A 43 -6.19 15.09 18.12
N ASN A 44 -6.04 13.94 17.45
CA ASN A 44 -6.97 12.82 17.50
C ASN A 44 -6.20 11.48 17.43
N ALA A 45 -5.11 11.38 18.19
CA ALA A 45 -4.17 10.25 18.12
C ALA A 45 -4.84 8.91 18.43
N ASP A 46 -5.65 8.83 19.47
CA ASP A 46 -6.33 7.60 19.92
C ASP A 46 -7.32 7.04 18.87
N ARG A 47 -7.70 7.85 17.89
CA ARG A 47 -8.67 7.51 16.84
C ARG A 47 -8.06 7.60 15.44
N THR A 48 -6.72 7.60 15.37
CA THR A 48 -5.97 7.64 14.11
C THR A 48 -5.03 6.46 14.01
N VAL A 49 -5.16 5.74 12.91
CA VAL A 49 -4.39 4.52 12.63
C VAL A 49 -3.40 4.81 11.50
N SER A 50 -2.13 4.61 11.77
CA SER A 50 -1.03 4.64 10.79
C SER A 50 -0.30 3.30 10.77
N SER A 51 0.52 3.07 9.75
CA SER A 51 1.42 1.91 9.63
C SER A 51 0.76 0.53 9.83
N ILE A 52 -0.54 0.42 9.54
CA ILE A 52 -1.30 -0.84 9.71
C ILE A 52 -0.72 -2.00 8.91
N LYS A 53 0.02 -1.74 7.82
CA LYS A 53 0.73 -2.72 7.00
C LYS A 53 1.64 -3.63 7.84
N ARG A 54 2.24 -3.10 8.92
CA ARG A 54 3.10 -3.86 9.85
C ARG A 54 2.38 -5.01 10.56
N HIS A 55 1.05 -4.94 10.63
CA HIS A 55 0.20 -5.91 11.34
C HIS A 55 -0.58 -6.85 10.41
N MET A 56 -0.38 -6.76 9.09
CA MET A 56 -1.05 -7.64 8.14
C MET A 56 -0.74 -9.11 8.41
N GLY A 57 -1.75 -9.95 8.31
CA GLY A 57 -1.62 -11.40 8.54
C GLY A 57 -1.51 -11.81 10.02
N SER A 58 -1.68 -10.87 10.96
CA SER A 58 -1.70 -11.15 12.41
C SER A 58 -3.12 -11.04 12.99
N ASP A 59 -3.26 -11.41 14.26
CA ASP A 59 -4.50 -11.30 15.05
C ASP A 59 -4.67 -9.91 15.70
N TYR A 60 -3.79 -8.97 15.37
CA TYR A 60 -3.84 -7.60 15.86
C TYR A 60 -5.22 -6.97 15.64
N LYS A 61 -5.68 -6.18 16.60
CA LYS A 61 -6.93 -5.43 16.52
C LYS A 61 -6.70 -3.98 16.93
N VAL A 62 -7.24 -3.07 16.14
CA VAL A 62 -7.34 -1.65 16.52
C VAL A 62 -8.68 -1.45 17.22
N ASP A 63 -8.67 -0.91 18.43
CA ASP A 63 -9.89 -0.55 19.15
C ASP A 63 -10.18 0.95 18.95
N ILE A 64 -11.32 1.25 18.36
CA ILE A 64 -11.80 2.63 18.20
C ILE A 64 -13.19 2.71 18.85
N ASP A 65 -13.28 3.39 19.96
CA ASP A 65 -14.54 3.59 20.73
C ASP A 65 -15.23 2.26 21.07
N GLY A 66 -14.45 1.21 21.43
CA GLY A 66 -14.96 -0.11 21.76
C GLY A 66 -15.28 -0.99 20.54
N LYS A 67 -15.11 -0.49 19.32
CA LYS A 67 -15.19 -1.29 18.11
C LYS A 67 -13.82 -1.74 17.64
N LYS A 68 -13.64 -3.05 17.50
CA LYS A 68 -12.38 -3.66 17.08
C LYS A 68 -12.34 -3.85 15.57
N TYR A 69 -11.26 -3.34 14.96
CA TYR A 69 -10.99 -3.47 13.52
C TYR A 69 -9.77 -4.35 13.28
N THR A 70 -9.85 -5.22 12.29
CA THR A 70 -8.70 -5.99 11.81
C THR A 70 -7.79 -5.14 10.92
N PRO A 71 -6.51 -5.52 10.75
CA PRO A 71 -5.62 -4.85 9.78
C PRO A 71 -6.21 -4.84 8.36
N GLN A 72 -6.91 -5.91 7.97
CA GLN A 72 -7.57 -6.01 6.68
C GLN A 72 -8.70 -4.97 6.52
N GLU A 73 -9.50 -4.77 7.56
CA GLU A 73 -10.58 -3.77 7.53
C GLU A 73 -10.05 -2.34 7.44
N ILE A 74 -8.99 -2.01 8.19
CA ILE A 74 -8.33 -0.70 8.10
C ILE A 74 -7.70 -0.50 6.72
N SER A 75 -7.00 -1.51 6.20
CA SER A 75 -6.41 -1.46 4.86
C SER A 75 -7.47 -1.32 3.77
N ALA A 76 -8.62 -2.00 3.94
CA ALA A 76 -9.74 -1.89 3.02
C ALA A 76 -10.29 -0.46 2.93
N MET A 77 -10.31 0.30 4.03
CA MET A 77 -10.74 1.72 4.00
C MET A 77 -9.81 2.57 3.12
N ILE A 78 -8.50 2.30 3.16
CA ILE A 78 -7.52 2.97 2.29
C ILE A 78 -7.76 2.58 0.83
N LEU A 79 -7.95 1.28 0.56
CA LEU A 79 -8.23 0.80 -0.80
C LEU A 79 -9.56 1.33 -1.35
N GLN A 80 -10.60 1.50 -0.51
CA GLN A 80 -11.86 2.14 -0.89
C GLN A 80 -11.66 3.59 -1.33
N LYS A 81 -10.80 4.34 -0.62
CA LYS A 81 -10.45 5.71 -1.01
C LYS A 81 -9.75 5.74 -2.37
N LEU A 82 -8.74 4.87 -2.57
CA LEU A 82 -8.02 4.78 -3.84
C LEU A 82 -8.94 4.37 -4.99
N LYS A 83 -9.88 3.43 -4.73
CA LYS A 83 -10.92 3.04 -5.69
C LYS A 83 -11.80 4.22 -6.05
N ALA A 84 -12.31 4.96 -5.07
CA ALA A 84 -13.16 6.13 -5.30
C ALA A 84 -12.43 7.24 -6.08
N ASP A 85 -11.15 7.48 -5.80
CA ASP A 85 -10.32 8.42 -6.55
C ASP A 85 -10.14 7.99 -8.01
N ALA A 86 -9.90 6.69 -8.23
CA ALA A 86 -9.79 6.14 -9.58
C ALA A 86 -11.11 6.22 -10.35
N GLU A 87 -12.24 5.91 -9.71
CA GLU A 87 -13.58 6.05 -10.29
C GLU A 87 -13.90 7.51 -10.63
N GLY A 88 -13.54 8.44 -9.74
CA GLY A 88 -13.70 9.88 -9.98
C GLY A 88 -12.85 10.39 -11.16
N TYR A 89 -11.65 9.86 -11.33
CA TYR A 89 -10.76 10.22 -12.44
C TYR A 89 -11.25 9.62 -13.78
N LEU A 90 -11.60 8.33 -13.79
CA LEU A 90 -11.99 7.61 -15.01
C LEU A 90 -13.43 7.90 -15.44
N GLY A 91 -14.30 8.33 -14.53
CA GLY A 91 -15.72 8.51 -14.78
C GLY A 91 -16.50 7.19 -14.90
N GLU A 92 -15.90 6.06 -14.50
CA GLU A 92 -16.49 4.73 -14.56
C GLU A 92 -16.15 3.91 -13.31
N LYS A 93 -16.86 2.78 -13.10
CA LYS A 93 -16.62 1.90 -11.97
C LYS A 93 -15.30 1.14 -12.10
N VAL A 94 -14.56 1.08 -11.01
CA VAL A 94 -13.35 0.27 -10.87
C VAL A 94 -13.68 -0.99 -10.08
N THR A 95 -13.61 -2.14 -10.73
CA THR A 95 -13.99 -3.43 -10.15
C THR A 95 -12.80 -4.36 -9.89
N GLU A 96 -11.66 -4.10 -10.50
CA GLU A 96 -10.49 -4.97 -10.46
C GLU A 96 -9.24 -4.19 -10.02
N ALA A 97 -8.31 -4.88 -9.36
CA ALA A 97 -7.02 -4.29 -8.99
C ALA A 97 -5.90 -5.33 -9.01
N VAL A 98 -4.69 -4.83 -9.26
CA VAL A 98 -3.43 -5.49 -8.90
C VAL A 98 -2.89 -4.76 -7.69
N ILE A 99 -2.50 -5.49 -6.64
CA ILE A 99 -2.01 -4.90 -5.39
C ILE A 99 -0.58 -5.37 -5.16
N THR A 100 0.29 -4.47 -4.73
CA THR A 100 1.68 -4.78 -4.43
C THR A 100 1.89 -5.07 -2.96
N VAL A 101 2.86 -5.96 -2.67
CA VAL A 101 3.29 -6.30 -1.32
C VAL A 101 4.82 -6.43 -1.27
N PRO A 102 5.46 -6.26 -0.11
CA PRO A 102 6.88 -6.56 0.06
C PRO A 102 7.22 -7.98 -0.41
N ALA A 103 8.41 -8.18 -0.97
CA ALA A 103 8.82 -9.48 -1.51
C ALA A 103 8.87 -10.57 -0.44
N TYR A 104 9.18 -10.22 0.82
CA TYR A 104 9.27 -11.16 1.95
C TYR A 104 7.94 -11.35 2.71
N PHE A 105 6.83 -10.75 2.26
CA PHE A 105 5.52 -11.04 2.87
C PHE A 105 5.22 -12.54 2.81
N THR A 106 4.83 -13.09 3.94
CA THR A 106 4.36 -14.48 4.07
C THR A 106 3.05 -14.68 3.31
N ASP A 107 2.68 -15.92 3.07
CA ASP A 107 1.39 -16.26 2.43
C ASP A 107 0.20 -15.71 3.23
N ALA A 108 0.26 -15.74 4.57
CA ALA A 108 -0.76 -15.15 5.43
C ALA A 108 -0.92 -13.64 5.22
N GLN A 109 0.19 -12.90 5.09
CA GLN A 109 0.18 -11.46 4.82
C GLN A 109 -0.33 -11.14 3.41
N ARG A 110 0.05 -11.94 2.42
CA ARG A 110 -0.47 -11.84 1.04
C ARG A 110 -1.96 -12.10 0.98
N GLN A 111 -2.43 -13.15 1.66
CA GLN A 111 -3.87 -13.45 1.73
C GLN A 111 -4.63 -12.32 2.44
N ALA A 112 -4.14 -11.82 3.57
CA ALA A 112 -4.75 -10.69 4.27
C ALA A 112 -4.84 -9.43 3.39
N THR A 113 -3.84 -9.17 2.54
CA THR A 113 -3.87 -8.06 1.57
C THR A 113 -4.93 -8.30 0.50
N LYS A 114 -5.07 -9.53 0.01
CA LYS A 114 -6.12 -9.91 -0.94
C LYS A 114 -7.51 -9.74 -0.31
N ASP A 115 -7.69 -10.15 0.94
CA ASP A 115 -8.94 -10.01 1.68
C ASP A 115 -9.31 -8.52 1.87
N ALA A 116 -8.32 -7.66 2.18
CA ALA A 116 -8.53 -6.22 2.25
C ALA A 116 -9.07 -5.64 0.91
N GLY A 117 -8.52 -6.11 -0.22
CA GLY A 117 -9.03 -5.74 -1.55
C GLY A 117 -10.47 -6.17 -1.77
N GLN A 118 -10.83 -7.38 -1.36
CA GLN A 118 -12.20 -7.90 -1.45
C GLN A 118 -13.17 -7.12 -0.56
N ILE A 119 -12.78 -6.81 0.69
CA ILE A 119 -13.56 -5.97 1.60
C ILE A 119 -13.79 -4.57 1.00
N ALA A 120 -12.79 -4.05 0.27
CA ALA A 120 -12.91 -2.77 -0.45
C ALA A 120 -13.82 -2.84 -1.70
N GLY A 121 -14.33 -4.01 -2.04
CA GLY A 121 -15.18 -4.22 -3.22
C GLY A 121 -14.39 -4.29 -4.54
N LEU A 122 -13.17 -4.86 -4.47
CA LEU A 122 -12.29 -5.08 -5.62
C LEU A 122 -12.06 -6.58 -5.85
N THR A 123 -12.09 -6.99 -7.11
CA THR A 123 -11.55 -8.29 -7.52
C THR A 123 -10.03 -8.16 -7.65
N VAL A 124 -9.29 -8.76 -6.72
CA VAL A 124 -7.83 -8.72 -6.76
C VAL A 124 -7.33 -9.73 -7.79
N LYS A 125 -6.90 -9.23 -8.95
CA LYS A 125 -6.41 -10.06 -10.08
C LYS A 125 -5.08 -10.73 -9.75
N ARG A 126 -4.17 -9.98 -9.13
CA ARG A 126 -2.84 -10.45 -8.69
C ARG A 126 -2.37 -9.69 -7.48
N ILE A 127 -1.57 -10.39 -6.68
CA ILE A 127 -0.63 -9.79 -5.72
C ILE A 127 0.75 -9.93 -6.35
N ILE A 128 1.48 -8.82 -6.48
CA ILE A 128 2.85 -8.79 -7.03
C ILE A 128 3.81 -8.18 -6.02
N ASN A 129 5.09 -8.48 -6.17
CA ASN A 129 6.11 -7.93 -5.28
C ASN A 129 6.38 -6.45 -5.59
N GLU A 130 6.48 -5.62 -4.55
CA GLU A 130 6.79 -4.18 -4.68
C GLU A 130 8.08 -3.93 -5.47
N PRO A 131 9.21 -4.62 -5.21
CA PRO A 131 10.42 -4.42 -5.98
C PRO A 131 10.27 -4.80 -7.47
N THR A 132 9.47 -5.82 -7.78
CA THR A 132 9.14 -6.18 -9.18
C THR A 132 8.36 -5.05 -9.86
N ALA A 133 7.35 -4.51 -9.19
CA ALA A 133 6.57 -3.40 -9.72
C ALA A 133 7.42 -2.13 -9.92
N ALA A 134 8.34 -1.85 -8.99
CA ALA A 134 9.26 -0.73 -9.10
C ALA A 134 10.20 -0.87 -10.30
N ALA A 135 10.80 -2.05 -10.50
CA ALA A 135 11.67 -2.34 -11.63
C ALA A 135 10.93 -2.19 -12.98
N LEU A 136 9.73 -2.77 -13.09
CA LEU A 136 8.88 -2.63 -14.28
C LEU A 136 8.48 -1.17 -14.55
N SER A 137 8.14 -0.42 -13.51
CA SER A 137 7.78 1.00 -13.64
C SER A 137 8.94 1.88 -14.11
N TYR A 138 10.15 1.50 -13.79
CA TYR A 138 11.37 2.19 -14.26
C TYR A 138 11.67 1.90 -15.74
N GLY A 139 11.03 0.88 -16.32
CA GLY A 139 11.19 0.51 -17.72
C GLY A 139 12.36 -0.42 -18.02
N ILE A 140 12.86 -1.09 -17.00
CA ILE A 140 14.01 -2.01 -17.09
C ILE A 140 13.70 -3.26 -17.93
N ASP A 141 12.41 -3.61 -18.04
CA ASP A 141 11.93 -4.74 -18.86
C ASP A 141 12.17 -4.60 -20.37
N LYS A 142 12.60 -3.42 -20.81
CA LYS A 142 12.85 -3.10 -22.24
C LYS A 142 14.31 -3.25 -22.66
N GLU A 143 15.19 -3.54 -21.72
CA GLU A 143 16.62 -3.69 -21.95
C GLU A 143 17.02 -5.18 -21.96
N ALA A 144 18.28 -5.46 -22.31
CA ALA A 144 18.83 -6.81 -22.26
C ALA A 144 18.87 -7.35 -20.82
N ASP A 145 19.11 -8.66 -20.68
CA ASP A 145 19.22 -9.34 -19.40
C ASP A 145 20.09 -8.57 -18.41
N GLN A 146 19.54 -8.31 -17.23
CA GLN A 146 20.25 -7.54 -16.21
C GLN A 146 19.85 -7.92 -14.79
N LYS A 147 20.77 -7.64 -13.86
CA LYS A 147 20.50 -7.73 -12.42
C LYS A 147 20.36 -6.32 -11.84
N VAL A 148 19.29 -6.11 -11.14
CA VAL A 148 18.93 -4.80 -10.56
C VAL A 148 18.79 -4.94 -9.06
N MET A 149 19.37 -4.00 -8.32
CA MET A 149 19.08 -3.84 -6.91
C MET A 149 17.99 -2.77 -6.73
N VAL A 150 16.90 -3.15 -6.09
CA VAL A 150 15.84 -2.23 -5.64
C VAL A 150 16.05 -1.97 -4.15
N TYR A 151 16.23 -0.69 -3.81
CA TYR A 151 16.37 -0.21 -2.45
C TYR A 151 15.12 0.61 -2.11
N ASP A 152 14.24 0.06 -1.26
CA ASP A 152 12.96 0.66 -0.90
C ASP A 152 12.96 1.01 0.59
N LEU A 153 13.11 2.28 0.91
CA LEU A 153 12.96 2.83 2.25
C LEU A 153 11.63 3.60 2.31
N GLY A 154 10.60 2.91 2.79
CA GLY A 154 9.26 3.48 2.99
C GLY A 154 9.09 4.18 4.34
N GLY A 155 7.85 4.58 4.64
CA GLY A 155 7.51 5.14 5.96
C GLY A 155 7.54 4.10 7.08
N GLY A 156 7.08 2.88 6.80
CA GLY A 156 6.93 1.83 7.80
C GLY A 156 7.82 0.61 7.64
N THR A 157 8.39 0.39 6.45
CA THR A 157 9.22 -0.77 6.12
C THR A 157 10.44 -0.37 5.31
N PHE A 158 11.49 -1.17 5.43
CA PHE A 158 12.71 -1.08 4.63
C PHE A 158 12.97 -2.41 3.93
N ASP A 159 13.21 -2.35 2.62
CA ASP A 159 13.41 -3.51 1.77
C ASP A 159 14.59 -3.28 0.80
N VAL A 160 15.43 -4.29 0.66
CA VAL A 160 16.42 -4.38 -0.41
C VAL A 160 16.23 -5.69 -1.15
N SER A 161 16.07 -5.64 -2.46
CA SER A 161 15.87 -6.83 -3.29
C SER A 161 16.81 -6.84 -4.48
N ILE A 162 17.37 -8.00 -4.79
CA ILE A 162 18.10 -8.25 -6.03
C ILE A 162 17.16 -8.98 -6.99
N ILE A 163 16.96 -8.40 -8.15
CA ILE A 163 16.05 -8.90 -9.19
C ILE A 163 16.85 -9.20 -10.43
N GLU A 164 16.61 -10.36 -11.02
CA GLU A 164 17.08 -10.70 -12.36
C GLU A 164 15.92 -10.56 -13.35
N MET A 165 16.19 -9.89 -14.44
CA MET A 165 15.25 -9.64 -15.52
C MET A 165 15.87 -10.10 -16.81
N GLY A 166 15.16 -10.94 -17.57
CA GLY A 166 15.62 -11.47 -18.84
C GLY A 166 14.57 -12.37 -19.47
N ASP A 167 14.57 -12.47 -20.80
CA ASP A 167 13.66 -13.32 -21.58
C ASP A 167 12.17 -13.13 -21.25
N GLY A 168 11.75 -11.92 -20.81
CA GLY A 168 10.39 -11.63 -20.37
C GLY A 168 10.02 -12.19 -18.99
N VAL A 169 11.00 -12.71 -18.25
CA VAL A 169 10.86 -13.21 -16.88
C VAL A 169 11.49 -12.24 -15.91
N THR A 170 10.84 -12.04 -14.78
CA THR A 170 11.36 -11.24 -13.66
C THR A 170 11.38 -12.10 -12.41
N GLU A 171 12.57 -12.34 -11.87
CA GLU A 171 12.80 -13.18 -10.70
C GLU A 171 13.45 -12.40 -9.57
N VAL A 172 12.91 -12.57 -8.35
CA VAL A 172 13.54 -12.02 -7.13
C VAL A 172 14.57 -13.05 -6.62
N LEU A 173 15.85 -12.79 -6.83
CA LEU A 173 16.94 -13.69 -6.44
C LEU A 173 17.19 -13.67 -4.93
N ALA A 174 17.12 -12.50 -4.31
CA ALA A 174 17.32 -12.32 -2.88
C ALA A 174 16.55 -11.10 -2.40
N THR A 175 16.10 -11.16 -1.15
CA THR A 175 15.49 -10.02 -0.47
C THR A 175 15.94 -10.00 0.99
N ALA A 176 16.14 -8.80 1.51
CA ALA A 176 16.38 -8.55 2.93
C ALA A 176 15.65 -7.26 3.32
N GLY A 177 15.28 -7.12 4.59
CA GLY A 177 14.57 -5.93 5.02
C GLY A 177 14.18 -5.97 6.49
N ASN A 178 13.46 -4.95 6.89
CA ASN A 178 12.92 -4.83 8.24
C ASN A 178 11.51 -4.25 8.18
N ASN A 179 10.52 -5.00 8.67
CA ASN A 179 9.11 -4.62 8.71
C ASN A 179 8.80 -3.50 9.71
N HIS A 180 9.76 -3.15 10.56
CA HIS A 180 9.63 -2.17 11.64
C HIS A 180 10.75 -1.14 11.56
N LEU A 181 11.16 -0.78 10.34
CA LEU A 181 12.12 0.28 10.07
C LEU A 181 11.64 1.09 8.86
N GLY A 182 11.49 2.39 9.05
CA GLY A 182 11.08 3.32 7.99
C GLY A 182 11.15 4.76 8.47
N GLY A 183 10.68 5.69 7.65
CA GLY A 183 10.67 7.11 7.96
C GLY A 183 9.96 7.45 9.27
N ASP A 184 8.87 6.74 9.59
CA ASP A 184 8.12 6.94 10.85
C ASP A 184 9.00 6.69 12.08
N ASP A 185 9.88 5.67 12.02
CA ASP A 185 10.78 5.35 13.14
C ASP A 185 11.91 6.39 13.28
N PHE A 186 12.31 7.02 12.16
CA PHE A 186 13.27 8.13 12.22
C PHE A 186 12.64 9.39 12.80
N ASP A 187 11.42 9.70 12.41
CA ASP A 187 10.65 10.83 12.93
C ASP A 187 10.45 10.70 14.45
N GLU A 188 10.08 9.51 14.94
CA GLU A 188 9.95 9.21 16.36
C GLU A 188 11.25 9.41 17.18
N ARG A 189 12.42 9.32 16.54
CA ARG A 189 13.70 9.56 17.22
C ARG A 189 14.07 11.03 17.34
N VAL A 190 13.39 11.90 16.58
CA VAL A 190 13.64 13.35 16.55
C VAL A 190 12.64 14.10 17.44
N ILE A 191 11.47 13.52 17.69
CA ILE A 191 10.42 14.07 18.56
C ILE A 191 10.75 13.76 20.02
#